data_f187aef4e97a8129cc5184e899143657
#
_entry.id   f187aef4e97a8129cc5184e899143657
#
_cell.length_a   1.000
_cell.length_b   1.000
_cell.length_c   1.000
_cell.angle_alpha   90.00
_cell.angle_beta   90.00
_cell.angle_gamma   90.00
#
_symmetry.space_group_name_H-M   'P 1'
#
loop_
_entity.id
_entity.type
_entity.pdbx_description
1 polymer ?
#
loop_
_entity_poly.entity_id
_entity_poly.type
_entity_poly.pdbx_seq_one_letter_code
_entity_poly.pdbx_strand_id
1 'polypeptide(L)'
;VGIKNLDQARNDLISRKKEIIDLANSFHPRMVARGGGAIDFSIKTYPMESFEEEMLVLNINVNTQDAMGANLVNGMCEGIAPLVESITEGKVFLRILSNLTDQSIAKATMRIPLNSLSKEGYDPEQIRDGIIIASDFAKADPYRASTHNKGIMNGIDAVALATGNDWRAIEAGAHAYASRHGRYS
;
A
#
# COMPACT_ATOMS: atom_id res chain seq x y z
N VAL A 1 -3.08 -20.85 6.24
CA VAL A 1 -3.91 -21.89 5.58
C VAL A 1 -3.92 -23.17 6.42
N GLY A 2 -4.80 -24.13 6.10
CA GLY A 2 -4.93 -25.36 6.87
C GLY A 2 -5.49 -25.16 8.28
N ILE A 3 -6.31 -24.13 8.48
CA ILE A 3 -6.90 -23.76 9.77
C ILE A 3 -8.26 -24.46 9.90
N LYS A 4 -8.44 -25.28 10.94
CA LYS A 4 -9.69 -26.04 11.13
C LYS A 4 -10.91 -25.20 11.46
N ASN A 5 -10.70 -24.10 12.19
CA ASN A 5 -11.77 -23.18 12.58
C ASN A 5 -11.28 -21.74 12.47
N LEU A 6 -11.66 -21.07 11.37
CA LEU A 6 -11.23 -19.70 11.05
C LEU A 6 -11.76 -18.65 12.04
N ASP A 7 -13.00 -18.80 12.53
CA ASP A 7 -13.57 -17.87 13.50
C ASP A 7 -12.86 -17.95 14.85
N GLN A 8 -12.57 -19.17 15.31
CA GLN A 8 -11.78 -19.37 16.52
C GLN A 8 -10.37 -18.79 16.37
N ALA A 9 -9.66 -19.12 15.28
CA ALA A 9 -8.33 -18.61 15.01
C ALA A 9 -8.29 -17.07 14.95
N ARG A 10 -9.31 -16.45 14.34
CA ARG A 10 -9.46 -14.99 14.32
C ARG A 10 -9.61 -14.41 15.72
N ASN A 11 -10.48 -14.99 16.56
CA ASN A 11 -10.71 -14.53 17.93
C ASN A 11 -9.45 -14.71 18.79
N ASP A 12 -8.75 -15.81 18.63
CA ASP A 12 -7.50 -16.10 19.37
C ASP A 12 -6.39 -15.11 18.97
N LEU A 13 -6.23 -14.82 17.68
CA LEU A 13 -5.29 -13.79 17.22
C LEU A 13 -5.64 -12.41 17.80
N ILE A 14 -6.92 -12.02 17.79
CA ILE A 14 -7.37 -10.73 18.35
C ILE A 14 -7.11 -10.67 19.85
N SER A 15 -7.40 -11.74 20.59
CA SER A 15 -7.17 -11.79 22.04
C SER A 15 -5.70 -11.67 22.41
N ARG A 16 -4.79 -12.14 21.56
CA ARG A 16 -3.32 -12.07 21.74
C ARG A 16 -2.67 -10.93 20.96
N LYS A 17 -3.43 -9.93 20.55
CA LYS A 17 -2.95 -8.79 19.75
C LYS A 17 -1.72 -8.12 20.35
N LYS A 18 -1.76 -7.83 21.65
CA LYS A 18 -0.64 -7.18 22.33
C LYS A 18 0.64 -8.02 22.24
N GLU A 19 0.54 -9.32 22.45
CA GLU A 19 1.68 -10.23 22.37
C GLU A 19 2.29 -10.26 20.97
N ILE A 20 1.46 -10.32 19.92
CA ILE A 20 1.92 -10.32 18.53
C ILE A 20 2.64 -9.01 18.20
N ILE A 21 2.08 -7.86 18.59
CA ILE A 21 2.68 -6.54 18.35
C ILE A 21 3.99 -6.39 19.15
N ASP A 22 4.02 -6.79 20.41
CA ASP A 22 5.23 -6.73 21.26
C ASP A 22 6.35 -7.62 20.67
N LEU A 23 5.99 -8.82 20.20
CA LEU A 23 6.93 -9.72 19.54
C LEU A 23 7.49 -9.11 18.25
N ALA A 24 6.62 -8.57 17.36
CA ALA A 24 7.05 -7.89 16.14
C ALA A 24 8.04 -6.76 16.44
N ASN A 25 7.75 -5.93 17.46
CA ASN A 25 8.57 -4.81 17.89
C ASN A 25 9.91 -5.25 18.49
N SER A 26 9.99 -6.42 19.11
CA SER A 26 11.22 -6.93 19.72
C SER A 26 12.34 -7.19 18.70
N PHE A 27 12.01 -7.40 17.42
CA PHE A 27 12.99 -7.60 16.36
C PHE A 27 13.67 -6.29 15.90
N HIS A 28 13.05 -5.12 16.18
CA HIS A 28 13.56 -3.82 15.75
C HIS A 28 13.54 -2.76 16.86
N PRO A 29 14.21 -3.01 18.00
CA PRO A 29 14.14 -2.13 19.18
C PRO A 29 14.63 -0.70 18.91
N ARG A 30 15.57 -0.52 17.97
CA ARG A 30 16.05 0.81 17.58
C ARG A 30 15.00 1.63 16.84
N MET A 31 14.12 0.98 16.07
CA MET A 31 13.01 1.64 15.39
C MET A 31 11.94 2.05 16.42
N VAL A 32 11.62 1.15 17.33
CA VAL A 32 10.65 1.41 18.42
C VAL A 32 11.13 2.57 19.31
N ALA A 33 12.41 2.61 19.66
CA ALA A 33 13.00 3.70 20.44
C ALA A 33 12.91 5.07 19.77
N ARG A 34 12.77 5.13 18.43
CA ARG A 34 12.54 6.34 17.65
C ARG A 34 11.07 6.67 17.40
N GLY A 35 10.14 5.93 18.01
CA GLY A 35 8.70 6.13 17.87
C GLY A 35 8.06 5.42 16.67
N GLY A 36 8.79 4.53 16.01
CA GLY A 36 8.28 3.63 14.96
C GLY A 36 7.90 2.25 15.49
N GLY A 37 7.71 1.29 14.60
CA GLY A 37 7.41 -0.10 14.90
C GLY A 37 6.00 -0.52 14.49
N ALA A 38 5.65 -1.77 14.82
CA ALA A 38 4.31 -2.30 14.62
C ALA A 38 3.33 -1.62 15.58
N ILE A 39 2.21 -1.13 15.04
CA ILE A 39 1.21 -0.34 15.79
C ILE A 39 -0.14 -1.04 15.88
N ASP A 40 -0.49 -1.83 14.88
CA ASP A 40 -1.78 -2.51 14.78
C ASP A 40 -1.70 -3.70 13.82
N PHE A 41 -2.75 -4.52 13.74
CA PHE A 41 -2.98 -5.44 12.66
C PHE A 41 -4.46 -5.57 12.30
N SER A 42 -4.73 -6.05 11.09
CA SER A 42 -6.05 -6.45 10.64
C SER A 42 -6.03 -7.89 10.11
N ILE A 43 -7.20 -8.55 10.16
CA ILE A 43 -7.36 -9.92 9.68
C ILE A 43 -8.43 -9.94 8.60
N LYS A 44 -8.12 -10.58 7.47
CA LYS A 44 -9.05 -10.81 6.36
C LYS A 44 -9.02 -12.29 5.97
N THR A 45 -10.14 -12.79 5.46
CA THR A 45 -10.23 -14.13 4.89
C THR A 45 -10.55 -14.03 3.40
N TYR A 46 -9.97 -14.93 2.62
CA TYR A 46 -10.17 -15.00 1.18
C TYR A 46 -10.33 -16.46 0.75
N PRO A 47 -11.29 -16.77 -0.15
CA PRO A 47 -11.38 -18.09 -0.75
C PRO A 47 -10.14 -18.37 -1.60
N MET A 48 -9.70 -19.62 -1.61
CA MET A 48 -8.65 -20.08 -2.51
C MET A 48 -9.27 -20.80 -3.70
N GLU A 49 -9.09 -20.26 -4.92
CA GLU A 49 -9.69 -20.83 -6.13
C GLU A 49 -9.17 -22.23 -6.46
N SER A 50 -7.94 -22.56 -6.07
CA SER A 50 -7.30 -23.84 -6.35
C SER A 50 -7.53 -24.91 -5.28
N PHE A 51 -8.16 -24.55 -4.16
CA PHE A 51 -8.41 -25.43 -3.02
C PHE A 51 -9.79 -25.11 -2.45
N GLU A 52 -10.50 -26.11 -1.95
CA GLU A 52 -11.81 -25.91 -1.27
C GLU A 52 -11.62 -25.40 0.17
N GLU A 53 -10.77 -24.38 0.34
CA GLU A 53 -10.41 -23.81 1.64
C GLU A 53 -10.36 -22.29 1.56
N GLU A 54 -10.34 -21.64 2.72
CA GLU A 54 -10.10 -20.21 2.83
C GLU A 54 -8.71 -19.95 3.43
N MET A 55 -8.04 -18.89 2.94
CA MET A 55 -6.84 -18.39 3.58
C MET A 55 -7.17 -17.25 4.55
N LEU A 56 -6.50 -17.24 5.70
CA LEU A 56 -6.49 -16.11 6.63
C LEU A 56 -5.24 -15.28 6.37
N VAL A 57 -5.43 -13.98 6.18
CA VAL A 57 -4.35 -13.01 5.97
C VAL A 57 -4.30 -12.07 7.18
N LEU A 58 -3.18 -12.10 7.89
CA LEU A 58 -2.86 -11.16 8.97
C LEU A 58 -2.00 -10.02 8.40
N ASN A 59 -2.55 -8.80 8.32
CA ASN A 59 -1.82 -7.62 7.88
C ASN A 59 -1.37 -6.81 9.09
N ILE A 60 -0.05 -6.72 9.34
CA ILE A 60 0.50 -5.85 10.38
C ILE A 60 0.75 -4.45 9.82
N ASN A 61 0.33 -3.43 10.58
CA ASN A 61 0.56 -2.03 10.27
C ASN A 61 1.82 -1.57 11.00
N VAL A 62 2.82 -1.14 10.23
CA VAL A 62 4.12 -0.75 10.77
C VAL A 62 4.42 0.71 10.44
N ASN A 63 4.71 1.51 11.46
CA ASN A 63 5.23 2.85 11.28
C ASN A 63 6.74 2.77 11.09
N THR A 64 7.21 2.96 9.86
CA THR A 64 8.63 2.89 9.50
C THR A 64 9.37 4.22 9.68
N GLN A 65 8.67 5.27 10.12
CA GLN A 65 9.21 6.62 10.23
C GLN A 65 9.82 7.08 8.89
N ASP A 66 11.05 7.55 8.89
CA ASP A 66 11.81 8.00 7.73
C ASP A 66 12.52 6.89 6.94
N ALA A 67 12.40 5.62 7.39
CA ALA A 67 13.00 4.49 6.68
C ALA A 67 12.10 4.02 5.55
N MET A 68 12.69 3.53 4.45
CA MET A 68 11.97 2.82 3.38
C MET A 68 11.23 1.59 3.91
N GLY A 69 11.81 0.87 4.87
CA GLY A 69 11.14 -0.07 5.76
C GLY A 69 10.96 -1.50 5.25
N ALA A 70 11.26 -1.84 3.99
CA ALA A 70 10.98 -3.16 3.43
C ALA A 70 11.56 -4.32 4.24
N ASN A 71 12.86 -4.29 4.54
CA ASN A 71 13.52 -5.34 5.32
C ASN A 71 13.02 -5.41 6.76
N LEU A 72 12.68 -4.25 7.33
CA LEU A 72 12.13 -4.16 8.68
C LEU A 72 10.76 -4.85 8.76
N VAL A 73 9.86 -4.54 7.84
CA VAL A 73 8.51 -5.14 7.79
C VAL A 73 8.62 -6.65 7.53
N ASN A 74 9.44 -7.07 6.57
CA ASN A 74 9.66 -8.49 6.30
C ASN A 74 10.23 -9.23 7.52
N GLY A 75 11.20 -8.65 8.22
CA GLY A 75 11.75 -9.22 9.45
C GLY A 75 10.70 -9.37 10.56
N MET A 76 9.79 -8.41 10.71
CA MET A 76 8.66 -8.53 11.64
C MET A 76 7.71 -9.67 11.23
N CYS A 77 7.34 -9.75 9.93
CA CYS A 77 6.48 -10.83 9.42
C CYS A 77 7.09 -12.22 9.64
N GLU A 78 8.39 -12.38 9.37
CA GLU A 78 9.13 -13.61 9.62
C GLU A 78 9.15 -13.95 11.11
N GLY A 79 9.42 -12.98 11.96
CA GLY A 79 9.56 -13.17 13.39
C GLY A 79 8.28 -13.57 14.09
N ILE A 80 7.10 -13.04 13.68
CA ILE A 80 5.82 -13.40 14.30
C ILE A 80 5.22 -14.70 13.74
N ALA A 81 5.68 -15.20 12.61
CA ALA A 81 5.07 -16.35 11.93
C ALA A 81 4.96 -17.61 12.83
N PRO A 82 5.99 -18.02 13.62
CA PRO A 82 5.86 -19.16 14.52
C PRO A 82 4.79 -18.99 15.60
N LEU A 83 4.64 -17.76 16.12
CA LEU A 83 3.59 -17.44 17.08
C LEU A 83 2.20 -17.54 16.44
N VAL A 84 2.03 -16.99 15.23
CA VAL A 84 0.78 -17.07 14.49
C VAL A 84 0.41 -18.51 14.18
N GLU A 85 1.36 -19.34 13.74
CA GLU A 85 1.14 -20.79 13.54
C GLU A 85 0.69 -21.48 14.82
N SER A 86 1.31 -21.16 15.97
CA SER A 86 0.95 -21.76 17.26
C SER A 86 -0.45 -21.36 17.76
N ILE A 87 -0.91 -20.14 17.41
CA ILE A 87 -2.23 -19.65 17.79
C ILE A 87 -3.32 -20.27 16.90
N THR A 88 -3.06 -20.36 15.59
CA THR A 88 -4.07 -20.74 14.60
C THR A 88 -4.10 -22.22 14.28
N GLU A 89 -3.13 -22.98 14.75
CA GLU A 89 -2.85 -24.38 14.35
C GLU A 89 -2.71 -24.55 12.82
N GLY A 90 -2.49 -23.44 12.11
CA GLY A 90 -2.33 -23.40 10.66
C GLY A 90 -0.87 -23.29 10.23
N LYS A 91 -0.68 -23.04 8.93
CA LYS A 91 0.63 -22.87 8.29
C LYS A 91 0.77 -21.49 7.65
N VAL A 92 1.87 -20.78 7.94
CA VAL A 92 2.21 -19.50 7.34
C VAL A 92 3.14 -19.71 6.14
N PHE A 93 2.69 -19.34 4.93
CA PHE A 93 3.49 -19.48 3.71
C PHE A 93 4.17 -18.16 3.32
N LEU A 94 3.41 -17.07 3.23
CA LEU A 94 3.96 -15.76 2.84
C LEU A 94 4.17 -14.87 4.08
N ARG A 95 5.35 -14.26 4.16
CA ARG A 95 5.82 -13.43 5.26
C ARG A 95 6.49 -12.20 4.66
N ILE A 96 5.68 -11.37 3.97
CA ILE A 96 6.18 -10.32 3.10
C ILE A 96 5.32 -9.06 3.19
N LEU A 97 5.94 -7.91 2.98
CA LEU A 97 5.26 -6.63 2.89
C LEU A 97 4.29 -6.56 1.71
N SER A 98 3.37 -5.60 1.78
CA SER A 98 2.59 -5.13 0.63
C SER A 98 3.13 -3.78 0.15
N ASN A 99 3.20 -3.58 -1.16
CA ASN A 99 3.53 -2.28 -1.75
C ASN A 99 2.31 -1.34 -1.80
N LEU A 100 1.09 -1.83 -1.56
CA LEU A 100 -0.09 -0.98 -1.40
C LEU A 100 -0.13 -0.35 0.00
N THR A 101 0.73 0.64 0.22
CA THR A 101 0.85 1.37 1.49
C THR A 101 -0.12 2.56 1.53
N ASP A 102 -1.42 2.26 1.48
CA ASP A 102 -2.52 3.23 1.37
C ASP A 102 -2.67 4.19 2.57
N GLN A 103 -1.97 3.92 3.67
CA GLN A 103 -1.91 4.80 4.85
C GLN A 103 -0.65 5.68 4.88
N SER A 104 0.31 5.48 3.96
CA SER A 104 1.54 6.25 3.84
C SER A 104 1.54 7.01 2.53
N ILE A 105 0.83 8.15 2.49
CA ILE A 105 0.55 8.89 1.26
C ILE A 105 1.23 10.26 1.29
N ALA A 106 1.91 10.64 0.21
CA ALA A 106 2.30 12.00 -0.07
C ALA A 106 1.26 12.66 -0.99
N LYS A 107 0.85 13.90 -0.67
CA LYS A 107 -0.10 14.67 -1.47
C LYS A 107 0.52 16.01 -1.85
N ALA A 108 0.55 16.30 -3.16
CA ALA A 108 0.90 17.62 -3.67
C ALA A 108 -0.36 18.31 -4.25
N THR A 109 -0.49 19.61 -4.00
CA THR A 109 -1.59 20.41 -4.53
C THR A 109 -1.02 21.69 -5.11
N MET A 110 -1.44 22.04 -6.33
CA MET A 110 -1.02 23.27 -7.01
C MET A 110 -2.26 24.06 -7.43
N ARG A 111 -2.17 25.38 -7.34
CA ARG A 111 -3.16 26.32 -7.90
C ARG A 111 -2.48 27.18 -8.94
N ILE A 112 -3.01 27.14 -10.15
CA ILE A 112 -2.49 27.94 -11.27
C ILE A 112 -3.52 29.04 -11.57
N PRO A 113 -3.15 30.33 -11.48
CA PRO A 113 -4.00 31.41 -11.92
C PRO A 113 -4.32 31.26 -13.42
N LEU A 114 -5.56 31.58 -13.81
CA LEU A 114 -6.01 31.38 -15.17
C LEU A 114 -5.13 32.13 -16.22
N ASN A 115 -4.73 33.35 -15.89
CA ASN A 115 -3.84 34.15 -16.73
C ASN A 115 -2.42 33.56 -16.91
N SER A 116 -2.02 32.63 -16.06
CA SER A 116 -0.75 31.91 -16.19
C SER A 116 -0.82 30.70 -17.14
N LEU A 117 -2.00 30.37 -17.65
CA LEU A 117 -2.21 29.33 -18.67
C LEU A 117 -2.10 29.82 -20.09
N SER A 118 -1.57 31.05 -20.32
CA SER A 118 -1.44 31.61 -21.66
C SER A 118 -0.41 30.83 -22.48
N LYS A 119 -0.79 30.55 -23.74
CA LYS A 119 0.07 29.96 -24.76
C LYS A 119 -0.29 30.62 -26.10
N GLU A 120 0.70 30.92 -26.95
CA GLU A 120 0.49 31.51 -28.24
C GLU A 120 -0.56 30.74 -29.06
N GLY A 121 -1.59 31.45 -29.52
CA GLY A 121 -2.70 30.91 -30.31
C GLY A 121 -3.84 30.27 -29.51
N TYR A 122 -3.82 30.33 -28.14
CA TYR A 122 -4.87 29.78 -27.28
C TYR A 122 -5.24 30.74 -26.16
N ASP A 123 -6.54 30.86 -25.90
CA ASP A 123 -7.03 31.57 -24.72
C ASP A 123 -6.82 30.72 -23.44
N PRO A 124 -6.54 31.34 -22.28
CA PRO A 124 -6.36 30.64 -21.01
C PRO A 124 -7.55 29.73 -20.64
N GLU A 125 -8.77 30.14 -20.94
CA GLU A 125 -9.99 29.34 -20.72
C GLU A 125 -10.00 28.06 -21.56
N GLN A 126 -9.60 28.15 -22.83
CA GLN A 126 -9.51 26.97 -23.71
C GLN A 126 -8.48 25.94 -23.18
N ILE A 127 -7.34 26.43 -22.67
CA ILE A 127 -6.31 25.58 -22.09
C ILE A 127 -6.84 24.90 -20.81
N ARG A 128 -7.48 25.65 -19.92
CA ARG A 128 -8.12 25.10 -18.71
C ARG A 128 -9.14 24.01 -19.07
N ASP A 129 -10.03 24.31 -20.00
CA ASP A 129 -11.09 23.38 -20.40
C ASP A 129 -10.51 22.13 -21.07
N GLY A 130 -9.46 22.28 -21.87
CA GLY A 130 -8.72 21.16 -22.45
C GLY A 130 -8.08 20.25 -21.38
N ILE A 131 -7.52 20.81 -20.31
CA ILE A 131 -6.97 20.06 -19.18
C ILE A 131 -8.09 19.27 -18.45
N ILE A 132 -9.24 19.91 -18.22
CA ILE A 132 -10.40 19.27 -17.57
C ILE A 132 -10.91 18.11 -18.43
N ILE A 133 -11.11 18.34 -19.72
CA ILE A 133 -11.57 17.31 -20.67
C ILE A 133 -10.59 16.13 -20.73
N ALA A 134 -9.29 16.39 -20.75
CA ALA A 134 -8.27 15.34 -20.75
C ALA A 134 -8.30 14.50 -19.45
N SER A 135 -8.55 15.15 -18.30
CA SER A 135 -8.74 14.46 -17.03
C SER A 135 -10.02 13.61 -17.02
N ASP A 136 -11.13 14.16 -17.50
CA ASP A 136 -12.41 13.43 -17.55
C ASP A 136 -12.35 12.27 -18.54
N PHE A 137 -11.64 12.40 -19.64
CA PHE A 137 -11.38 11.30 -20.56
C PHE A 137 -10.59 10.18 -19.87
N ALA A 138 -9.53 10.51 -19.11
CA ALA A 138 -8.78 9.51 -18.35
C ALA A 138 -9.65 8.78 -17.30
N LYS A 139 -10.60 9.49 -16.68
CA LYS A 139 -11.57 8.86 -15.75
C LYS A 139 -12.58 7.96 -16.49
N ALA A 140 -12.91 8.27 -17.74
CA ALA A 140 -13.94 7.56 -18.50
C ALA A 140 -13.42 6.30 -19.19
N ASP A 141 -12.19 6.33 -19.68
CA ASP A 141 -11.61 5.31 -20.54
C ASP A 141 -10.35 4.68 -19.92
N PRO A 142 -10.31 3.35 -19.69
CA PRO A 142 -9.15 2.69 -19.08
C PRO A 142 -7.89 2.73 -19.96
N TYR A 143 -8.04 2.76 -21.28
CA TYR A 143 -6.89 2.91 -22.20
C TYR A 143 -6.24 4.28 -22.05
N ARG A 144 -7.07 5.32 -21.94
CA ARG A 144 -6.59 6.67 -21.68
C ARG A 144 -6.02 6.81 -20.27
N ALA A 145 -6.65 6.23 -19.27
CA ALA A 145 -6.16 6.20 -17.88
C ALA A 145 -4.76 5.60 -17.80
N SER A 146 -4.52 4.47 -18.46
CA SER A 146 -3.21 3.81 -18.50
C SER A 146 -2.10 4.75 -18.99
N THR A 147 -2.34 5.48 -20.09
CA THR A 147 -1.39 6.45 -20.63
C THR A 147 -1.25 7.69 -19.75
N HIS A 148 -2.35 8.17 -19.18
CA HIS A 148 -2.37 9.32 -18.27
C HIS A 148 -1.55 9.06 -17.01
N ASN A 149 -1.81 7.93 -16.34
CA ASN A 149 -1.11 7.55 -15.12
C ASN A 149 0.37 7.25 -15.36
N LYS A 150 0.71 6.63 -16.50
CA LYS A 150 2.13 6.49 -16.91
C LYS A 150 2.80 7.86 -17.04
N GLY A 151 2.11 8.84 -17.60
CA GLY A 151 2.63 10.22 -17.70
C GLY A 151 2.89 10.87 -16.34
N ILE A 152 2.00 10.64 -15.36
CA ILE A 152 2.18 11.10 -13.98
C ILE A 152 3.42 10.43 -13.36
N MET A 153 3.60 9.12 -13.57
CA MET A 153 4.72 8.36 -13.01
C MET A 153 6.08 8.83 -13.55
N ASN A 154 6.17 9.42 -14.74
CA ASN A 154 7.42 10.00 -15.23
C ASN A 154 8.02 11.03 -14.26
N GLY A 155 7.18 11.86 -13.62
CA GLY A 155 7.64 12.83 -12.62
C GLY A 155 7.92 12.17 -11.26
N ILE A 156 7.07 11.27 -10.83
CA ILE A 156 7.20 10.57 -9.54
C ILE A 156 8.47 9.72 -9.52
N ASP A 157 8.71 8.93 -10.58
CA ASP A 157 9.89 8.06 -10.69
C ASP A 157 11.19 8.85 -10.74
N ALA A 158 11.20 9.99 -11.42
CA ALA A 158 12.37 10.87 -11.44
C ALA A 158 12.74 11.36 -10.03
N VAL A 159 11.76 11.76 -9.22
CA VAL A 159 11.98 12.15 -7.82
C VAL A 159 12.38 10.96 -6.96
N ALA A 160 11.70 9.82 -7.11
CA ALA A 160 12.00 8.60 -6.37
C ALA A 160 13.46 8.13 -6.60
N LEU A 161 13.91 8.13 -7.85
CA LEU A 161 15.30 7.81 -8.23
C LEU A 161 16.29 8.82 -7.65
N ALA A 162 16.01 10.11 -7.79
CA ALA A 162 16.88 11.18 -7.29
C ALA A 162 17.05 11.17 -5.76
N THR A 163 16.04 10.69 -5.04
CA THR A 163 16.04 10.60 -3.57
C THR A 163 16.42 9.21 -3.03
N GLY A 164 16.81 8.27 -3.89
CA GLY A 164 17.23 6.92 -3.51
C GLY A 164 16.10 6.03 -2.97
N ASN A 165 14.84 6.30 -3.35
CA ASN A 165 13.69 5.48 -2.99
C ASN A 165 13.49 4.32 -3.98
N ASP A 166 12.72 3.32 -3.57
CA ASP A 166 12.33 2.18 -4.42
C ASP A 166 11.21 2.59 -5.38
N TRP A 167 11.60 3.09 -6.57
CA TRP A 167 10.66 3.54 -7.59
C TRP A 167 9.70 2.44 -8.05
N ARG A 168 10.14 1.17 -8.12
CA ARG A 168 9.27 0.06 -8.54
C ARG A 168 8.20 -0.25 -7.50
N ALA A 169 8.53 -0.17 -6.22
CA ALA A 169 7.56 -0.31 -5.14
C ALA A 169 6.54 0.84 -5.16
N ILE A 170 7.00 2.07 -5.41
CA ILE A 170 6.15 3.27 -5.55
C ILE A 170 5.21 3.13 -6.76
N GLU A 171 5.71 2.70 -7.92
CA GLU A 171 4.89 2.43 -9.11
C GLU A 171 3.81 1.39 -8.83
N ALA A 172 4.19 0.23 -8.29
CA ALA A 172 3.25 -0.83 -7.95
C ALA A 172 2.18 -0.34 -6.97
N GLY A 173 2.57 0.39 -5.94
CA GLY A 173 1.65 0.99 -4.97
C GLY A 173 0.72 2.02 -5.59
N ALA A 174 1.22 2.91 -6.44
CA ALA A 174 0.45 3.95 -7.11
C ALA A 174 -0.61 3.36 -8.05
N HIS A 175 -0.24 2.38 -8.87
CA HIS A 175 -1.19 1.71 -9.78
C HIS A 175 -2.23 0.88 -9.02
N ALA A 176 -1.83 0.16 -7.97
CA ALA A 176 -2.77 -0.55 -7.09
C ALA A 176 -3.73 0.42 -6.40
N TYR A 177 -3.24 1.57 -5.94
CA TYR A 177 -4.06 2.60 -5.33
C TYR A 177 -5.06 3.22 -6.31
N ALA A 178 -4.66 3.50 -7.56
CA ALA A 178 -5.51 4.02 -8.62
C ALA A 178 -6.64 3.04 -9.01
N SER A 179 -6.42 1.72 -8.86
CA SER A 179 -7.39 0.68 -9.20
C SER A 179 -8.20 0.12 -8.02
N ARG A 180 -7.98 0.60 -6.79
CA ARG A 180 -8.53 0.03 -5.54
C ARG A 180 -10.07 -0.01 -5.45
N HIS A 181 -10.77 0.77 -6.25
CA HIS A 181 -12.23 0.79 -6.31
C HIS A 181 -12.80 0.00 -7.50
N GLY A 182 -12.04 -0.95 -8.04
CA GLY A 182 -12.47 -1.80 -9.16
C GLY A 182 -12.42 -1.11 -10.52
N ARG A 183 -11.91 0.12 -10.58
CA ARG A 183 -11.71 0.89 -11.80
C ARG A 183 -10.35 1.59 -11.77
N TYR A 184 -9.62 1.45 -12.85
CA TYR A 184 -8.34 2.13 -13.03
C TYR A 184 -8.58 3.54 -13.55
N SER A 185 -8.26 4.56 -12.72
CA SER A 185 -8.50 5.97 -13.06
C SER A 185 -7.48 6.88 -12.37
#